data_bda18895577c8071f96299ee1beb54ff
#
_entry.id   bda18895577c8071f96299ee1beb54ff
#
_cell.length_a   1.000
_cell.length_b   1.000
_cell.length_c   1.000
_cell.angle_alpha   90.00
_cell.angle_beta   90.00
_cell.angle_gamma   90.00
#
_symmetry.space_group_name_H-M   'P 1'
#
loop_
_entity.id
_entity.type
_entity.pdbx_description
1 polymer ?
#
loop_
_entity_poly.entity_id
_entity_poly.type
_entity_poly.pdbx_seq_one_letter_code
_entity_poly.pdbx_strand_id
1 'polypeptide(L)'
;MSTGVREVTVEGGWPALELVTAGARVQLIPELGCDIGSFVDARTGVDVLWRVPWGIPPRSTGPFSAATETEWGERFPGGWNVLLPNGGAATPAPGGTTWGFHGEAALLPWTVLGSGVDGERAWAELEVRLIRAPLRLHRRLELVDSALAVTETLTNLSSVPIEVMWSQHPSFGAPLIAAGTRIETGATVTETDDTLTDGDLAAGERSTWPHAPAQGGSAVDLSVVPDFATHRLVYLSEFETGWARLVNDDLGLAARLEWDASVYPSAWLWQELNDTPGHPWWQMAYVCAIEPGTTYPGQGLAVAKEKGGTPLLLAGGEQRVVTVGLSTEAP
;
A
#
# COMPACT_ATOMS: atom_id res chain seq x y z
N MET A 1 21.13 17.88 -1.96
CA MET A 1 21.24 17.44 -3.38
C MET A 1 20.45 18.43 -4.23
N SER A 2 20.76 18.58 -5.52
CA SER A 2 19.90 19.43 -6.40
C SER A 2 18.65 18.64 -6.78
N THR A 3 17.52 19.34 -6.87
CA THR A 3 16.26 18.77 -7.38
C THR A 3 16.45 18.23 -8.78
N GLY A 4 15.95 17.00 -9.04
CA GLY A 4 16.18 16.32 -10.30
C GLY A 4 15.27 15.11 -10.50
N VAL A 5 15.20 14.67 -11.76
CA VAL A 5 14.66 13.38 -12.16
C VAL A 5 15.72 12.69 -13.01
N ARG A 6 15.93 11.41 -12.78
CA ARG A 6 16.90 10.62 -13.55
C ARG A 6 16.42 9.20 -13.77
N GLU A 7 16.82 8.64 -14.89
CA GLU A 7 16.63 7.23 -15.16
C GLU A 7 17.72 6.42 -14.46
N VAL A 8 17.34 5.36 -13.78
CA VAL A 8 18.22 4.42 -13.10
C VAL A 8 17.80 2.99 -13.41
N THR A 9 18.66 2.04 -13.09
CA THR A 9 18.31 0.62 -13.12
C THR A 9 18.38 0.10 -11.70
N VAL A 10 17.29 -0.52 -11.24
CA VAL A 10 17.24 -1.14 -9.92
C VAL A 10 17.48 -2.65 -9.99
N GLU A 11 17.49 -3.32 -8.85
CA GLU A 11 17.65 -4.75 -8.74
C GLU A 11 16.70 -5.51 -9.67
N GLY A 12 17.11 -6.67 -10.17
CA GLY A 12 16.36 -7.44 -11.18
C GLY A 12 16.44 -6.88 -12.61
N GLY A 13 17.16 -5.78 -12.83
CA GLY A 13 17.34 -5.15 -14.14
C GLY A 13 16.16 -4.27 -14.59
N TRP A 14 15.32 -3.82 -13.63
CA TRP A 14 14.16 -2.97 -13.93
C TRP A 14 14.57 -1.52 -14.16
N PRO A 15 14.14 -0.90 -15.29
CA PRO A 15 14.23 0.55 -15.45
C PRO A 15 13.37 1.26 -14.41
N ALA A 16 13.92 2.31 -13.81
CA ALA A 16 13.24 3.10 -12.81
C ALA A 16 13.48 4.59 -13.03
N LEU A 17 12.55 5.41 -12.54
CA LEU A 17 12.71 6.84 -12.41
C LEU A 17 13.07 7.16 -10.96
N GLU A 18 14.09 7.98 -10.74
CA GLU A 18 14.43 8.49 -9.43
C GLU A 18 14.13 9.99 -9.37
N LEU A 19 13.18 10.36 -8.51
CA LEU A 19 12.89 11.74 -8.14
C LEU A 19 13.78 12.12 -6.97
N VAL A 20 14.43 13.28 -7.03
CA VAL A 20 15.39 13.74 -6.02
C VAL A 20 15.10 15.17 -5.64
N THR A 21 15.15 15.45 -4.34
CA THR A 21 15.12 16.79 -3.76
C THR A 21 16.22 16.94 -2.70
N ALA A 22 16.25 18.06 -2.00
CA ALA A 22 17.14 18.23 -0.85
C ALA A 22 16.76 17.31 0.33
N GLY A 23 15.45 17.06 0.51
CA GLY A 23 14.89 16.31 1.65
C GLY A 23 14.69 14.83 1.42
N ALA A 24 14.56 14.35 0.17
CA ALA A 24 14.30 12.94 -0.10
C ALA A 24 14.74 12.46 -1.49
N ARG A 25 14.78 11.12 -1.65
CA ARG A 25 14.88 10.41 -2.93
C ARG A 25 13.79 9.37 -3.01
N VAL A 26 13.10 9.30 -4.14
CA VAL A 26 12.00 8.36 -4.39
C VAL A 26 12.26 7.61 -5.69
N GLN A 27 12.18 6.29 -5.69
CA GLN A 27 12.32 5.47 -6.90
C GLN A 27 10.98 4.87 -7.30
N LEU A 28 10.67 4.99 -8.60
CA LEU A 28 9.46 4.46 -9.24
C LEU A 28 9.87 3.40 -10.24
N ILE A 29 9.18 2.26 -10.23
CA ILE A 29 9.43 1.16 -11.16
C ILE A 29 8.22 1.01 -12.10
N PRO A 30 8.15 1.74 -13.23
CA PRO A 30 6.96 1.82 -14.07
C PRO A 30 6.49 0.45 -14.59
N GLU A 31 7.42 -0.40 -15.03
CA GLU A 31 7.09 -1.72 -15.59
C GLU A 31 6.71 -2.77 -14.53
N LEU A 32 6.90 -2.48 -13.25
CA LEU A 32 6.48 -3.30 -12.11
C LEU A 32 5.34 -2.60 -11.35
N GLY A 33 4.19 -2.44 -11.99
CA GLY A 33 2.99 -1.86 -11.39
C GLY A 33 3.09 -0.39 -11.00
N CYS A 34 4.07 0.36 -11.52
CA CYS A 34 4.42 1.70 -11.05
C CYS A 34 4.68 1.74 -9.54
N ASP A 35 5.33 0.68 -9.03
CA ASP A 35 5.68 0.58 -7.62
C ASP A 35 6.60 1.73 -7.19
N ILE A 36 6.31 2.33 -6.04
CA ILE A 36 7.22 3.24 -5.38
C ILE A 36 8.16 2.36 -4.53
N GLY A 37 9.24 1.91 -5.16
CA GLY A 37 10.13 0.89 -4.60
C GLY A 37 11.03 1.40 -3.47
N SER A 38 11.18 2.73 -3.31
CA SER A 38 12.07 3.33 -2.30
C SER A 38 11.64 4.76 -1.99
N PHE A 39 11.70 5.13 -0.72
CA PHE A 39 11.60 6.50 -0.23
C PHE A 39 12.68 6.71 0.83
N VAL A 40 13.76 7.38 0.45
CA VAL A 40 14.90 7.63 1.34
C VAL A 40 14.83 9.05 1.89
N ASP A 41 14.73 9.17 3.21
CA ASP A 41 14.89 10.44 3.92
C ASP A 41 16.34 10.93 3.84
N ALA A 42 16.56 12.13 3.33
CA ALA A 42 17.91 12.63 3.08
C ALA A 42 18.67 13.02 4.37
N ARG A 43 17.94 13.33 5.44
CA ARG A 43 18.52 13.72 6.74
C ARG A 43 19.12 12.52 7.47
N THR A 44 18.43 11.39 7.45
CA THR A 44 18.85 10.17 8.15
C THR A 44 19.52 9.15 7.23
N GLY A 45 19.28 9.23 5.92
CA GLY A 45 19.69 8.23 4.94
C GLY A 45 18.85 6.93 4.97
N VAL A 46 17.77 6.90 5.76
CA VAL A 46 16.91 5.73 5.94
C VAL A 46 15.92 5.63 4.78
N ASP A 47 15.83 4.45 4.17
CA ASP A 47 14.70 4.07 3.33
C ASP A 47 13.55 3.65 4.25
N VAL A 48 12.44 4.39 4.20
CA VAL A 48 11.29 4.12 5.07
C VAL A 48 10.40 3.01 4.53
N LEU A 49 10.50 2.70 3.23
CA LEU A 49 9.73 1.62 2.61
C LEU A 49 10.42 0.27 2.75
N TRP A 50 9.61 -0.76 2.93
CA TRP A 50 10.07 -2.14 3.02
C TRP A 50 10.46 -2.68 1.65
N ARG A 51 11.49 -3.52 1.62
CA ARG A 51 11.85 -4.33 0.46
C ARG A 51 11.86 -5.80 0.84
N VAL A 52 11.41 -6.64 -0.07
CA VAL A 52 11.47 -8.09 0.10
C VAL A 52 12.91 -8.57 0.31
N PRO A 53 13.19 -9.36 1.34
CA PRO A 53 14.58 -9.77 1.66
C PRO A 53 15.17 -10.77 0.64
N TRP A 54 14.33 -11.40 -0.20
CA TRP A 54 14.77 -12.31 -1.27
C TRP A 54 15.06 -11.62 -2.60
N GLY A 55 14.93 -10.28 -2.66
CA GLY A 55 15.22 -9.48 -3.84
C GLY A 55 14.06 -9.39 -4.84
N ILE A 56 14.09 -8.34 -5.65
CA ILE A 56 13.10 -8.13 -6.71
C ILE A 56 13.34 -9.16 -7.83
N PRO A 57 12.29 -9.88 -8.32
CA PRO A 57 12.44 -10.88 -9.36
C PRO A 57 13.02 -10.25 -10.64
N PRO A 58 13.85 -10.98 -11.42
CA PRO A 58 14.38 -10.48 -12.67
C PRO A 58 13.26 -10.08 -13.64
N ARG A 59 13.47 -8.98 -14.38
CA ARG A 59 12.51 -8.43 -15.37
C ARG A 59 12.05 -9.46 -16.41
N SER A 60 12.91 -10.39 -16.79
CA SER A 60 12.61 -11.42 -17.79
C SER A 60 11.80 -12.60 -17.24
N THR A 61 11.48 -12.59 -15.94
CA THR A 61 10.81 -13.69 -15.30
C THR A 61 9.30 -13.60 -15.56
N GLY A 62 8.73 -14.61 -16.21
CA GLY A 62 7.27 -14.73 -16.41
C GLY A 62 6.55 -15.24 -15.16
N PRO A 63 5.21 -15.26 -15.18
CA PRO A 63 4.43 -15.85 -14.10
C PRO A 63 4.70 -17.36 -13.97
N PHE A 64 4.93 -17.81 -12.75
CA PHE A 64 5.19 -19.21 -12.44
C PHE A 64 3.98 -19.95 -11.89
N SER A 65 2.93 -19.23 -11.49
CA SER A 65 1.77 -19.80 -10.85
C SER A 65 0.47 -19.39 -11.53
N ALA A 66 -0.50 -20.33 -11.57
CA ALA A 66 -1.88 -20.03 -11.95
C ALA A 66 -2.72 -19.51 -10.77
N ALA A 67 -2.22 -19.62 -9.54
CA ALA A 67 -2.86 -19.07 -8.34
C ALA A 67 -2.53 -17.58 -8.23
N THR A 68 -3.55 -16.72 -8.26
CA THR A 68 -3.36 -15.27 -8.35
C THR A 68 -2.69 -14.66 -7.11
N GLU A 69 -2.90 -15.23 -5.93
CA GLU A 69 -2.24 -14.82 -4.70
C GLU A 69 -0.74 -15.16 -4.73
N THR A 70 -0.40 -16.37 -5.14
CA THR A 70 0.99 -16.79 -5.31
C THR A 70 1.70 -15.95 -6.36
N GLU A 71 1.05 -15.70 -7.52
CA GLU A 71 1.60 -14.86 -8.58
C GLU A 71 1.86 -13.43 -8.08
N TRP A 72 0.94 -12.88 -7.29
CA TRP A 72 1.11 -11.55 -6.72
C TRP A 72 2.29 -11.53 -5.72
N GLY A 73 2.35 -12.51 -4.81
CA GLY A 73 3.44 -12.63 -3.83
C GLY A 73 4.83 -12.82 -4.47
N GLU A 74 4.90 -13.54 -5.59
CA GLU A 74 6.14 -13.69 -6.37
C GLU A 74 6.62 -12.41 -7.04
N ARG A 75 5.70 -11.46 -7.30
CA ARG A 75 5.99 -10.18 -7.98
C ARG A 75 6.04 -8.98 -7.05
N PHE A 76 5.57 -9.15 -5.82
CA PHE A 76 5.53 -8.07 -4.84
C PHE A 76 6.95 -7.72 -4.38
N PRO A 77 7.45 -6.51 -4.71
CA PRO A 77 8.82 -6.12 -4.37
C PRO A 77 8.94 -5.49 -2.97
N GLY A 78 7.81 -5.39 -2.24
CA GLY A 78 7.66 -4.46 -1.13
C GLY A 78 7.22 -3.09 -1.63
N GLY A 79 7.72 -2.00 -1.04
CA GLY A 79 7.45 -0.65 -1.53
C GLY A 79 6.02 -0.17 -1.30
N TRP A 80 5.52 0.62 -2.24
CA TRP A 80 4.17 1.17 -2.19
C TRP A 80 3.49 0.99 -3.55
N ASN A 81 2.59 0.01 -3.63
CA ASN A 81 1.77 -0.24 -4.81
C ASN A 81 0.29 0.13 -4.61
N VAL A 82 -0.48 0.01 -5.69
CA VAL A 82 -1.93 0.26 -5.70
C VAL A 82 -2.70 -1.02 -5.91
N LEU A 83 -3.74 -1.23 -5.12
CA LEU A 83 -4.65 -2.36 -5.23
C LEU A 83 -5.91 -1.91 -5.99
N LEU A 84 -6.09 -2.44 -7.21
CA LEU A 84 -7.21 -2.09 -8.10
C LEU A 84 -7.39 -3.17 -9.18
N PRO A 85 -8.62 -3.58 -9.54
CA PRO A 85 -9.92 -3.13 -9.06
C PRO A 85 -10.43 -3.91 -7.83
N ASN A 86 -9.56 -4.72 -7.20
CA ASN A 86 -9.87 -5.60 -6.08
C ASN A 86 -8.80 -5.50 -5.01
N GLY A 87 -9.16 -5.68 -3.75
CA GLY A 87 -8.25 -5.78 -2.60
C GLY A 87 -8.42 -7.12 -1.88
N GLY A 88 -7.30 -7.78 -1.52
CA GLY A 88 -7.30 -9.12 -0.92
C GLY A 88 -7.63 -10.23 -1.92
N ALA A 89 -8.30 -11.27 -1.46
CA ALA A 89 -8.57 -12.51 -2.19
C ALA A 89 -9.23 -12.29 -3.56
N ALA A 90 -8.99 -13.23 -4.48
CA ALA A 90 -9.61 -13.21 -5.81
C ALA A 90 -11.14 -13.23 -5.72
N THR A 91 -11.80 -12.47 -6.58
CA THR A 91 -13.26 -12.27 -6.53
C THR A 91 -13.91 -12.46 -7.90
N PRO A 92 -15.16 -12.97 -7.99
CA PRO A 92 -15.93 -12.90 -9.21
C PRO A 92 -16.09 -11.46 -9.71
N ALA A 93 -15.93 -11.25 -11.01
CA ALA A 93 -16.02 -9.96 -11.65
C ALA A 93 -17.14 -9.91 -12.71
N PRO A 94 -17.59 -8.71 -13.11
CA PRO A 94 -18.59 -8.58 -14.17
C PRO A 94 -18.18 -9.29 -15.45
N GLY A 95 -19.14 -9.90 -16.14
CA GLY A 95 -18.89 -10.64 -17.37
C GLY A 95 -18.35 -12.05 -17.22
N GLY A 96 -18.31 -12.60 -15.99
CA GLY A 96 -17.91 -13.98 -15.70
C GLY A 96 -16.39 -14.20 -15.65
N THR A 97 -15.61 -13.12 -15.57
CA THR A 97 -14.16 -13.20 -15.30
C THR A 97 -13.88 -13.18 -13.79
N THR A 98 -12.61 -13.22 -13.42
CA THR A 98 -12.15 -13.11 -12.03
C THR A 98 -11.15 -11.98 -11.94
N TRP A 99 -11.34 -11.10 -10.98
CA TRP A 99 -10.27 -10.20 -10.54
C TRP A 99 -9.40 -10.95 -9.53
N GLY A 100 -8.10 -10.96 -9.79
CA GLY A 100 -7.14 -11.69 -8.98
C GLY A 100 -6.93 -11.08 -7.60
N PHE A 101 -6.08 -11.72 -6.82
CA PHE A 101 -5.61 -11.21 -5.54
C PHE A 101 -5.02 -9.81 -5.74
N HIS A 102 -5.46 -8.85 -4.96
CA HIS A 102 -5.09 -7.42 -5.04
C HIS A 102 -5.31 -6.76 -6.41
N GLY A 103 -6.08 -7.38 -7.30
CA GLY A 103 -6.39 -6.84 -8.62
C GLY A 103 -5.26 -7.02 -9.64
N GLU A 104 -5.16 -6.08 -10.59
CA GLU A 104 -4.19 -6.20 -11.68
C GLU A 104 -3.30 -4.96 -11.87
N ALA A 105 -3.62 -3.81 -11.26
CA ALA A 105 -2.88 -2.57 -11.48
C ALA A 105 -1.41 -2.68 -11.08
N ALA A 106 -1.11 -3.36 -9.98
CA ALA A 106 0.25 -3.61 -9.50
C ALA A 106 1.03 -4.65 -10.33
N LEU A 107 0.36 -5.40 -11.20
CA LEU A 107 0.97 -6.44 -12.04
C LEU A 107 1.22 -6.00 -13.48
N LEU A 108 0.60 -4.90 -13.90
CA LEU A 108 0.69 -4.39 -15.26
C LEU A 108 1.83 -3.36 -15.40
N PRO A 109 2.49 -3.30 -16.56
CA PRO A 109 3.40 -2.20 -16.85
C PRO A 109 2.62 -0.90 -17.06
N TRP A 110 3.10 0.19 -16.47
CA TRP A 110 2.54 1.53 -16.64
C TRP A 110 3.33 2.32 -17.68
N THR A 111 2.62 3.14 -18.41
CA THR A 111 3.21 4.04 -19.41
C THR A 111 3.62 5.35 -18.72
N VAL A 112 4.88 5.73 -18.87
CA VAL A 112 5.36 7.06 -18.45
C VAL A 112 4.89 8.08 -19.47
N LEU A 113 4.10 9.05 -19.04
CA LEU A 113 3.59 10.16 -19.84
C LEU A 113 4.56 11.34 -19.85
N GLY A 114 5.27 11.54 -18.75
CA GLY A 114 6.26 12.58 -18.60
C GLY A 114 6.91 12.58 -17.23
N SER A 115 8.03 13.27 -17.13
CA SER A 115 8.71 13.55 -15.86
C SER A 115 9.58 14.79 -16.00
N GLY A 116 9.88 15.46 -14.89
CA GLY A 116 10.70 16.67 -14.95
C GLY A 116 10.82 17.37 -13.60
N VAL A 117 11.31 18.60 -13.68
CA VAL A 117 11.51 19.49 -12.54
C VAL A 117 10.78 20.81 -12.80
N ASP A 118 10.06 21.31 -11.78
CA ASP A 118 9.43 22.61 -11.76
C ASP A 118 9.81 23.33 -10.44
N GLY A 119 10.76 24.23 -10.50
CA GLY A 119 11.36 24.86 -9.33
C GLY A 119 12.02 23.84 -8.40
N GLU A 120 11.52 23.72 -7.17
CA GLU A 120 12.01 22.75 -6.17
C GLU A 120 11.26 21.41 -6.21
N ARG A 121 10.32 21.24 -7.15
CA ARG A 121 9.48 20.04 -7.31
C ARG A 121 10.06 19.13 -8.37
N ALA A 122 10.32 17.86 -8.03
CA ALA A 122 10.52 16.77 -9.00
C ALA A 122 9.20 16.04 -9.19
N TRP A 123 8.84 15.70 -10.44
CA TRP A 123 7.55 15.08 -10.73
C TRP A 123 7.66 13.99 -11.81
N ALA A 124 6.70 13.06 -11.77
CA ALA A 124 6.46 12.06 -12.80
C ALA A 124 4.96 11.84 -13.01
N GLU A 125 4.57 11.58 -14.24
CA GLU A 125 3.21 11.25 -14.65
C GLU A 125 3.17 9.92 -15.38
N LEU A 126 2.27 9.02 -14.95
CA LEU A 126 2.15 7.68 -15.51
C LEU A 126 0.67 7.29 -15.61
N GLU A 127 0.36 6.35 -16.49
CA GLU A 127 -0.96 5.76 -16.55
C GLU A 127 -0.93 4.26 -16.84
N VAL A 128 -1.98 3.56 -16.40
CA VAL A 128 -2.29 2.18 -16.78
C VAL A 128 -3.75 2.07 -17.19
N ARG A 129 -3.98 1.26 -18.22
CA ARG A 129 -5.32 0.80 -18.57
C ARG A 129 -5.44 -0.66 -18.19
N LEU A 130 -6.44 -0.97 -17.36
CA LEU A 130 -6.67 -2.34 -16.92
C LEU A 130 -7.19 -3.22 -18.06
N ILE A 131 -6.90 -4.52 -17.98
CA ILE A 131 -7.26 -5.50 -19.02
C ILE A 131 -8.60 -6.16 -18.66
N ARG A 132 -8.80 -6.52 -17.40
CA ARG A 132 -9.98 -7.25 -16.91
C ARG A 132 -11.09 -6.34 -16.39
N ALA A 133 -10.84 -5.05 -16.35
CA ALA A 133 -11.82 -4.03 -15.98
C ALA A 133 -11.72 -2.84 -16.93
N PRO A 134 -12.83 -2.18 -17.29
CA PRO A 134 -12.82 -1.03 -18.20
C PRO A 134 -12.37 0.23 -17.46
N LEU A 135 -11.21 0.18 -16.82
CA LEU A 135 -10.69 1.23 -15.98
C LEU A 135 -9.35 1.76 -16.50
N ARG A 136 -9.14 3.05 -16.30
CA ARG A 136 -7.85 3.71 -16.46
C ARG A 136 -7.47 4.39 -15.15
N LEU A 137 -6.25 4.17 -14.70
CA LEU A 137 -5.67 4.86 -13.58
C LEU A 137 -4.52 5.74 -14.06
N HIS A 138 -4.65 7.05 -13.88
CA HIS A 138 -3.60 8.03 -14.11
C HIS A 138 -3.03 8.43 -12.76
N ARG A 139 -1.70 8.49 -12.65
CA ARG A 139 -0.98 8.81 -11.42
C ARG A 139 0.01 9.93 -11.69
N ARG A 140 -0.04 10.98 -10.87
CA ARG A 140 0.96 12.04 -10.81
C ARG A 140 1.65 12.00 -9.46
N LEU A 141 2.97 11.94 -9.47
CA LEU A 141 3.82 12.00 -8.29
C LEU A 141 4.55 13.32 -8.27
N GLU A 142 4.55 13.98 -7.12
CA GLU A 142 5.24 15.24 -6.90
C GLU A 142 6.02 15.18 -5.59
N LEU A 143 7.34 15.29 -5.70
CA LEU A 143 8.25 15.32 -4.56
C LEU A 143 8.74 16.75 -4.32
N VAL A 144 8.48 17.28 -3.12
CA VAL A 144 8.94 18.58 -2.67
C VAL A 144 9.57 18.41 -1.30
N ASP A 145 10.83 18.77 -1.16
CA ASP A 145 11.62 18.52 0.06
C ASP A 145 11.51 17.05 0.52
N SER A 146 10.97 16.76 1.70
CA SER A 146 10.74 15.41 2.23
C SER A 146 9.29 14.92 2.08
N ALA A 147 8.47 15.57 1.25
CA ALA A 147 7.06 15.24 1.06
C ALA A 147 6.77 14.80 -0.38
N LEU A 148 6.22 13.59 -0.51
CA LEU A 148 5.71 13.01 -1.75
C LEU A 148 4.18 13.10 -1.75
N ALA A 149 3.61 13.71 -2.78
CA ALA A 149 2.18 13.63 -3.09
C ALA A 149 1.96 12.66 -4.26
N VAL A 150 1.09 11.68 -4.07
CA VAL A 150 0.63 10.74 -5.10
C VAL A 150 -0.82 11.05 -5.39
N THR A 151 -1.09 11.72 -6.49
CA THR A 151 -2.44 12.04 -6.94
C THR A 151 -2.86 11.04 -8.01
N GLU A 152 -3.95 10.33 -7.77
CA GLU A 152 -4.51 9.37 -8.71
C GLU A 152 -5.87 9.81 -9.23
N THR A 153 -6.09 9.60 -10.51
CA THR A 153 -7.39 9.79 -11.18
C THR A 153 -7.85 8.45 -11.76
N LEU A 154 -8.84 7.85 -11.12
CA LEU A 154 -9.48 6.62 -11.58
C LEU A 154 -10.65 6.97 -12.50
N THR A 155 -10.67 6.42 -13.72
CA THR A 155 -11.71 6.66 -14.73
C THR A 155 -12.39 5.35 -15.11
N ASN A 156 -13.72 5.30 -15.04
CA ASN A 156 -14.51 4.24 -15.68
C ASN A 156 -14.66 4.55 -17.18
N LEU A 157 -14.04 3.75 -18.02
CA LEU A 157 -14.04 3.93 -19.48
C LEU A 157 -15.30 3.38 -20.17
N SER A 158 -16.14 2.66 -19.42
CA SER A 158 -17.39 2.11 -19.95
C SER A 158 -18.57 3.08 -19.79
N SER A 159 -19.69 2.76 -20.41
CA SER A 159 -20.95 3.51 -20.26
C SER A 159 -21.83 3.00 -19.10
N VAL A 160 -21.41 1.94 -18.40
CA VAL A 160 -22.17 1.33 -17.31
C VAL A 160 -21.44 1.51 -15.98
N PRO A 161 -22.17 1.54 -14.84
CA PRO A 161 -21.54 1.61 -13.54
C PRO A 161 -20.68 0.38 -13.23
N ILE A 162 -19.61 0.58 -12.48
CA ILE A 162 -18.73 -0.49 -11.98
C ILE A 162 -18.42 -0.27 -10.50
N GLU A 163 -18.47 -1.33 -9.71
CA GLU A 163 -18.05 -1.34 -8.30
C GLU A 163 -16.64 -1.88 -8.20
N VAL A 164 -15.80 -1.25 -7.41
CA VAL A 164 -14.38 -1.63 -7.22
C VAL A 164 -13.94 -1.47 -5.77
N MET A 165 -12.86 -2.16 -5.43
CA MET A 165 -11.99 -1.83 -4.31
C MET A 165 -10.78 -1.09 -4.87
N TRP A 166 -10.43 0.04 -4.25
CA TRP A 166 -9.28 0.85 -4.62
C TRP A 166 -8.55 1.27 -3.35
N SER A 167 -7.30 0.84 -3.21
CA SER A 167 -6.49 1.05 -2.02
C SER A 167 -5.05 1.33 -2.38
N GLN A 168 -4.34 1.99 -1.48
CA GLN A 168 -2.90 2.15 -1.52
C GLN A 168 -2.26 1.14 -0.57
N HIS A 169 -1.08 0.62 -0.89
CA HIS A 169 -0.40 -0.40 -0.08
C HIS A 169 1.05 0.01 0.23
N PRO A 170 1.27 1.14 0.95
CA PRO A 170 2.61 1.48 1.40
C PRO A 170 3.05 0.53 2.52
N SER A 171 4.16 -0.15 2.30
CA SER A 171 4.77 -1.11 3.21
C SER A 171 6.05 -0.52 3.80
N PHE A 172 6.11 -0.40 5.11
CA PHE A 172 7.24 0.17 5.84
C PHE A 172 8.07 -0.95 6.47
N GLY A 173 9.38 -0.78 6.51
CA GLY A 173 10.30 -1.80 7.00
C GLY A 173 11.40 -1.28 7.90
N ALA A 174 12.30 -2.18 8.28
CA ALA A 174 13.48 -1.81 9.05
C ALA A 174 14.41 -0.87 8.24
N PRO A 175 15.09 0.11 8.90
CA PRO A 175 15.14 0.31 10.35
C PRO A 175 14.00 1.18 10.92
N LEU A 176 13.11 1.79 10.10
CA LEU A 176 11.99 2.58 10.61
C LEU A 176 11.09 1.71 11.50
N ILE A 177 10.72 0.53 11.02
CA ILE A 177 9.95 -0.46 11.79
C ILE A 177 10.93 -1.29 12.62
N ALA A 178 10.78 -1.18 13.94
CA ALA A 178 11.53 -1.91 14.95
C ALA A 178 10.61 -2.14 16.16
N ALA A 179 10.98 -3.03 17.06
CA ALA A 179 10.28 -3.16 18.34
C ALA A 179 10.24 -1.81 19.05
N GLY A 180 9.07 -1.40 19.53
CA GLY A 180 8.85 -0.09 20.15
C GLY A 180 8.52 1.07 19.18
N THR A 181 8.59 0.88 17.86
CA THR A 181 8.07 1.87 16.90
C THR A 181 6.60 2.15 17.20
N ARG A 182 6.24 3.43 17.36
CA ARG A 182 4.86 3.83 17.63
C ARG A 182 4.08 3.98 16.33
N ILE A 183 2.83 3.57 16.38
CA ILE A 183 1.84 3.74 15.31
C ILE A 183 0.78 4.70 15.83
N GLU A 184 0.68 5.86 15.25
CA GLU A 184 -0.30 6.88 15.56
C GLU A 184 -1.26 7.03 14.38
N THR A 185 -2.55 7.21 14.63
CA THR A 185 -3.55 7.32 13.53
C THR A 185 -4.76 8.13 13.96
N GLY A 186 -5.47 8.69 12.98
CA GLY A 186 -6.76 9.35 13.17
C GLY A 186 -7.95 8.39 13.28
N ALA A 187 -7.76 7.08 13.16
CA ALA A 187 -8.83 6.09 13.34
C ALA A 187 -9.29 6.04 14.82
N THR A 188 -10.58 5.83 15.03
CA THR A 188 -11.14 5.61 16.37
C THR A 188 -11.58 4.17 16.60
N VAL A 189 -11.74 3.38 15.53
CA VAL A 189 -12.22 2.00 15.56
C VAL A 189 -11.21 1.07 14.92
N THR A 190 -11.05 -0.10 15.54
CA THR A 190 -10.32 -1.26 15.02
C THR A 190 -11.28 -2.43 14.82
N GLU A 191 -11.05 -3.23 13.78
CA GLU A 191 -11.74 -4.50 13.56
C GLU A 191 -10.71 -5.52 13.06
N THR A 192 -10.53 -6.64 13.76
CA THR A 192 -9.58 -7.68 13.38
C THR A 192 -10.11 -8.51 12.23
N ASP A 193 -9.24 -8.95 11.31
CA ASP A 193 -9.64 -9.86 10.24
C ASP A 193 -10.17 -11.18 10.80
N ASP A 194 -11.28 -11.68 10.25
CA ASP A 194 -11.95 -12.88 10.75
C ASP A 194 -11.43 -14.19 10.12
N THR A 195 -10.51 -14.08 9.16
CA THR A 195 -9.86 -15.24 8.52
C THR A 195 -8.48 -15.52 9.09
N LEU A 196 -7.84 -14.54 9.73
CA LEU A 196 -6.55 -14.68 10.40
C LEU A 196 -6.77 -15.25 11.82
N THR A 197 -6.66 -16.56 11.96
CA THR A 197 -6.98 -17.27 13.22
C THR A 197 -5.77 -17.84 13.95
N ASP A 198 -4.59 -17.71 13.38
CA ASP A 198 -3.32 -18.26 13.90
C ASP A 198 -2.35 -17.18 14.43
N GLY A 199 -2.72 -15.89 14.34
CA GLY A 199 -2.03 -14.77 14.99
C GLY A 199 -2.37 -14.62 16.48
N ASP A 200 -1.95 -13.53 17.09
CA ASP A 200 -2.20 -13.23 18.50
C ASP A 200 -3.56 -12.55 18.78
N LEU A 201 -4.23 -12.03 17.76
CA LEU A 201 -5.52 -11.36 17.88
C LEU A 201 -6.70 -12.33 17.79
N ALA A 202 -7.79 -12.02 18.52
CA ALA A 202 -9.06 -12.70 18.32
C ALA A 202 -9.67 -12.26 16.97
N ALA A 203 -10.17 -13.22 16.20
CA ALA A 203 -10.65 -12.98 14.83
C ALA A 203 -12.04 -12.34 14.80
N GLY A 204 -12.26 -11.35 13.91
CA GLY A 204 -13.56 -10.73 13.65
C GLY A 204 -14.09 -9.85 14.80
N GLU A 205 -13.22 -9.34 15.66
CA GLU A 205 -13.62 -8.55 16.82
C GLU A 205 -13.44 -7.04 16.56
N ARG A 206 -14.45 -6.27 16.98
CA ARG A 206 -14.44 -4.80 16.89
C ARG A 206 -14.09 -4.18 18.23
N SER A 207 -13.23 -3.18 18.23
CA SER A 207 -12.74 -2.48 19.41
C SER A 207 -12.47 -1.00 19.13
N THR A 208 -12.02 -0.28 20.15
CA THR A 208 -11.59 1.12 20.02
C THR A 208 -10.08 1.19 19.92
N TRP A 209 -9.57 1.95 18.94
CA TRP A 209 -8.14 2.25 18.85
C TRP A 209 -7.58 2.79 20.18
N PRO A 210 -6.39 2.38 20.63
CA PRO A 210 -5.43 1.50 19.92
C PRO A 210 -5.55 0.01 20.26
N HIS A 211 -6.63 -0.46 20.81
CA HIS A 211 -6.74 -1.82 21.35
C HIS A 211 -7.44 -2.77 20.39
N ALA A 212 -7.03 -4.04 20.44
CA ALA A 212 -7.74 -5.16 19.85
C ALA A 212 -7.79 -6.32 20.85
N PRO A 213 -8.85 -7.15 20.88
CA PRO A 213 -8.90 -8.35 21.71
C PRO A 213 -7.86 -9.39 21.28
N ALA A 214 -7.13 -9.98 22.22
CA ALA A 214 -6.27 -11.14 21.97
C ALA A 214 -7.07 -12.44 22.01
N GLN A 215 -6.56 -13.51 21.42
CA GLN A 215 -7.16 -14.85 21.51
C GLN A 215 -7.37 -15.33 22.97
N GLY A 216 -6.54 -14.90 23.90
CA GLY A 216 -6.66 -15.21 25.34
C GLY A 216 -7.58 -14.29 26.14
N GLY A 217 -8.29 -13.35 25.49
CA GLY A 217 -9.23 -12.42 26.13
C GLY A 217 -8.58 -11.20 26.79
N SER A 218 -7.27 -11.00 26.71
CA SER A 218 -6.59 -9.74 27.04
C SER A 218 -6.71 -8.72 25.91
N ALA A 219 -6.35 -7.46 26.18
CA ALA A 219 -6.24 -6.46 25.12
C ALA A 219 -4.79 -6.39 24.61
N VAL A 220 -4.64 -6.31 23.28
CA VAL A 220 -3.38 -5.99 22.61
C VAL A 220 -3.36 -4.51 22.28
N ASP A 221 -2.27 -3.83 22.58
CA ASP A 221 -2.03 -2.45 22.15
C ASP A 221 -1.40 -2.47 20.75
N LEU A 222 -2.14 -1.96 19.76
CA LEU A 222 -1.71 -1.89 18.37
C LEU A 222 -0.89 -0.62 18.07
N SER A 223 -0.80 0.31 19.01
CA SER A 223 -0.06 1.56 18.82
C SER A 223 1.46 1.40 18.92
N VAL A 224 1.93 0.19 19.22
CA VAL A 224 3.36 -0.11 19.36
C VAL A 224 3.68 -1.43 18.65
N VAL A 225 4.72 -1.40 17.82
CA VAL A 225 5.26 -2.62 17.20
C VAL A 225 5.86 -3.53 18.29
N PRO A 226 5.41 -4.80 18.41
CA PRO A 226 5.87 -5.69 19.48
C PRO A 226 7.31 -6.16 19.26
N ASP A 227 7.90 -6.73 20.32
CA ASP A 227 9.25 -7.30 20.33
C ASP A 227 9.28 -8.83 20.09
N PHE A 228 8.16 -9.39 19.65
CA PHE A 228 8.01 -10.80 19.34
C PHE A 228 7.46 -11.01 17.92
N ALA A 229 7.69 -12.20 17.37
CA ALA A 229 7.19 -12.59 16.06
C ALA A 229 5.65 -12.72 16.10
N THR A 230 4.98 -12.08 15.16
CA THR A 230 3.52 -12.15 14.99
C THR A 230 3.13 -11.66 13.60
N HIS A 231 1.93 -12.07 13.15
CA HIS A 231 1.28 -11.49 11.98
C HIS A 231 -0.13 -11.02 12.34
N ARG A 232 -0.54 -9.89 11.77
CA ARG A 232 -1.82 -9.24 12.08
C ARG A 232 -2.39 -8.57 10.85
N LEU A 233 -3.71 -8.62 10.71
CA LEU A 233 -4.47 -7.78 9.78
C LEU A 233 -5.65 -7.17 10.56
N VAL A 234 -5.69 -5.85 10.59
CA VAL A 234 -6.68 -5.07 11.33
C VAL A 234 -7.20 -3.96 10.41
N TYR A 235 -8.50 -3.74 10.44
CA TYR A 235 -9.14 -2.66 9.70
C TYR A 235 -9.36 -1.47 10.63
N LEU A 236 -8.85 -0.33 10.19
CA LEU A 236 -8.97 0.96 10.87
C LEU A 236 -10.07 1.76 10.21
N SER A 237 -10.97 2.35 10.98
CA SER A 237 -12.10 3.10 10.46
C SER A 237 -12.52 4.26 11.39
N GLU A 238 -13.58 4.98 10.96
CA GLU A 238 -14.10 6.16 11.67
C GLU A 238 -13.04 7.26 11.81
N PHE A 239 -12.45 7.64 10.66
CA PHE A 239 -11.54 8.76 10.55
C PHE A 239 -12.31 10.08 10.43
N GLU A 240 -11.98 11.08 11.26
CA GLU A 240 -12.36 12.48 10.99
C GLU A 240 -11.49 13.05 9.86
N THR A 241 -10.19 12.76 9.91
CA THR A 241 -9.20 13.04 8.86
C THR A 241 -8.34 11.81 8.66
N GLY A 242 -8.05 11.48 7.39
CA GLY A 242 -7.25 10.30 7.04
C GLY A 242 -5.77 10.56 7.25
N TRP A 243 -5.20 9.97 8.29
CA TRP A 243 -3.76 10.02 8.54
C TRP A 243 -3.29 8.86 9.40
N ALA A 244 -2.00 8.53 9.24
CA ALA A 244 -1.25 7.66 10.12
C ALA A 244 0.22 8.11 10.18
N ARG A 245 0.90 7.76 11.27
CA ARG A 245 2.29 8.13 11.51
C ARG A 245 3.03 6.97 12.19
N LEU A 246 4.19 6.63 11.67
CA LEU A 246 5.09 5.63 12.20
C LEU A 246 6.30 6.35 12.79
N VAL A 247 6.52 6.22 14.08
CA VAL A 247 7.50 7.03 14.83
C VAL A 247 8.55 6.12 15.46
N ASN A 248 9.79 6.29 15.06
CA ASN A 248 10.94 5.63 15.66
C ASN A 248 11.84 6.68 16.35
N ASP A 249 11.69 6.78 17.66
CA ASP A 249 12.41 7.76 18.48
C ASP A 249 13.92 7.53 18.48
N ASP A 250 14.38 6.28 18.42
CA ASP A 250 15.80 5.91 18.40
C ASP A 250 16.50 6.39 17.12
N LEU A 251 15.76 6.39 16.00
CA LEU A 251 16.23 6.94 14.73
C LEU A 251 16.05 8.46 14.63
N GLY A 252 15.25 9.07 15.50
CA GLY A 252 14.82 10.45 15.35
C GLY A 252 14.06 10.67 14.05
N LEU A 253 13.22 9.71 13.65
CA LEU A 253 12.52 9.69 12.36
C LEU A 253 11.07 9.27 12.53
N ALA A 254 10.17 10.01 11.87
CA ALA A 254 8.79 9.60 11.66
C ALA A 254 8.46 9.63 10.17
N ALA A 255 7.62 8.68 9.74
CA ALA A 255 6.96 8.67 8.44
C ALA A 255 5.46 8.95 8.63
N ARG A 256 4.91 9.93 7.91
CA ARG A 256 3.52 10.35 8.00
C ARG A 256 2.81 10.14 6.68
N LEU A 257 1.70 9.38 6.72
CA LEU A 257 0.74 9.25 5.64
C LEU A 257 -0.46 10.17 5.88
N GLU A 258 -0.97 10.78 4.81
CA GLU A 258 -2.18 11.60 4.83
C GLU A 258 -3.02 11.31 3.57
N TRP A 259 -4.35 11.27 3.72
CA TRP A 259 -5.26 11.01 2.61
C TRP A 259 -6.64 11.62 2.85
N ASP A 260 -7.43 11.71 1.79
CA ASP A 260 -8.83 12.13 1.88
C ASP A 260 -9.71 10.97 2.39
N ALA A 261 -10.14 11.07 3.66
CA ALA A 261 -11.01 10.08 4.29
C ALA A 261 -12.40 10.01 3.63
N SER A 262 -12.81 11.01 2.84
CA SER A 262 -14.07 10.93 2.09
C SER A 262 -14.00 9.99 0.89
N VAL A 263 -12.79 9.71 0.39
CA VAL A 263 -12.52 8.75 -0.68
C VAL A 263 -12.03 7.43 -0.12
N TYR A 264 -11.13 7.47 0.85
CA TYR A 264 -10.60 6.31 1.56
C TYR A 264 -11.05 6.34 3.04
N PRO A 265 -12.28 5.87 3.34
CA PRO A 265 -12.85 5.94 4.68
C PRO A 265 -12.25 4.94 5.67
N SER A 266 -11.43 4.03 5.20
CA SER A 266 -10.76 3.01 6.01
C SER A 266 -9.29 2.87 5.64
N ALA A 267 -8.52 2.24 6.53
CA ALA A 267 -7.17 1.77 6.24
C ALA A 267 -6.99 0.36 6.80
N TRP A 268 -6.18 -0.46 6.14
CA TRP A 268 -5.78 -1.75 6.69
C TRP A 268 -4.42 -1.57 7.37
N LEU A 269 -4.28 -2.12 8.55
CA LEU A 269 -3.01 -2.26 9.26
C LEU A 269 -2.59 -3.73 9.13
N TRP A 270 -1.64 -3.97 8.24
CA TRP A 270 -1.04 -5.29 8.08
C TRP A 270 0.35 -5.32 8.70
N GLN A 271 0.62 -6.35 9.49
CA GLN A 271 1.94 -6.61 10.07
C GLN A 271 2.35 -8.05 9.78
N GLU A 272 3.57 -8.25 9.27
CA GLU A 272 4.25 -9.53 9.18
C GLU A 272 5.63 -9.36 9.81
N LEU A 273 5.77 -9.82 11.05
CA LEU A 273 6.93 -9.59 11.89
C LEU A 273 7.66 -10.92 12.13
N ASN A 274 8.24 -11.50 11.07
CA ASN A 274 8.99 -12.75 11.08
C ASN A 274 8.21 -13.97 11.57
N ASP A 275 6.89 -14.01 11.39
CA ASP A 275 6.05 -15.05 11.99
C ASP A 275 5.67 -16.16 11.00
N THR A 276 5.17 -15.84 9.81
CA THR A 276 4.64 -16.81 8.86
C THR A 276 5.73 -17.71 8.27
N PRO A 277 5.69 -19.04 8.51
CA PRO A 277 6.78 -19.95 8.14
C PRO A 277 6.78 -20.35 6.67
N GLY A 278 5.69 -20.10 5.94
CA GLY A 278 5.48 -20.53 4.55
C GLY A 278 5.78 -19.45 3.53
N HIS A 279 5.64 -19.84 2.24
CA HIS A 279 5.67 -18.91 1.12
C HIS A 279 4.59 -17.83 1.27
N PRO A 280 4.88 -16.58 0.93
CA PRO A 280 6.18 -16.07 0.44
C PRO A 280 7.12 -15.58 1.57
N TRP A 281 6.68 -15.59 2.82
CA TRP A 281 7.31 -14.84 3.91
C TRP A 281 8.49 -15.56 4.58
N TRP A 282 8.43 -16.87 4.74
CA TRP A 282 9.50 -17.74 5.28
C TRP A 282 10.10 -17.26 6.60
N GLN A 283 9.33 -16.57 7.44
CA GLN A 283 9.81 -15.89 8.66
C GLN A 283 10.94 -14.88 8.40
N MET A 284 11.00 -14.33 7.19
CA MET A 284 12.02 -13.35 6.77
C MET A 284 11.45 -11.95 6.56
N ALA A 285 10.12 -11.80 6.51
CA ALA A 285 9.47 -10.53 6.34
C ALA A 285 9.35 -9.79 7.70
N TYR A 286 9.79 -8.53 7.74
CA TYR A 286 9.60 -7.65 8.89
C TYR A 286 9.05 -6.32 8.39
N VAL A 287 7.73 -6.27 8.34
CA VAL A 287 6.99 -5.22 7.63
C VAL A 287 5.74 -4.80 8.40
N CYS A 288 5.40 -3.52 8.29
CA CYS A 288 4.15 -2.94 8.71
C CYS A 288 3.59 -2.10 7.56
N ALA A 289 2.41 -2.41 7.04
CA ALA A 289 1.73 -1.60 6.05
C ALA A 289 0.55 -0.85 6.67
N ILE A 290 0.30 0.36 6.19
CA ILE A 290 -0.90 1.13 6.48
C ILE A 290 -1.53 1.50 5.15
N GLU A 291 -2.66 0.91 4.84
CA GLU A 291 -3.23 0.80 3.51
C GLU A 291 -4.57 1.55 3.39
N PRO A 292 -4.55 2.86 3.14
CA PRO A 292 -5.80 3.61 2.92
C PRO A 292 -6.58 3.04 1.75
N GLY A 293 -7.89 2.82 1.92
CA GLY A 293 -8.70 2.20 0.90
C GLY A 293 -10.19 2.53 0.98
N THR A 294 -10.88 2.23 -0.11
CA THR A 294 -12.31 2.51 -0.26
C THR A 294 -13.20 1.62 0.57
N THR A 295 -12.74 0.41 0.93
CA THR A 295 -13.55 -0.56 1.68
C THR A 295 -12.70 -1.64 2.34
N TYR A 296 -13.32 -2.36 3.27
CA TYR A 296 -12.84 -3.58 3.93
C TYR A 296 -14.01 -4.57 4.12
N PRO A 297 -13.79 -5.85 4.51
CA PRO A 297 -12.49 -6.48 4.71
C PRO A 297 -11.71 -6.74 3.43
N GLY A 298 -10.41 -6.98 3.57
CA GLY A 298 -9.45 -7.31 2.52
C GLY A 298 -9.57 -8.75 1.98
N GLN A 299 -10.80 -9.22 1.74
CA GLN A 299 -11.09 -10.61 1.38
C GLN A 299 -11.71 -10.72 -0.03
N GLY A 300 -11.50 -9.69 -0.84
CA GLY A 300 -12.08 -9.57 -2.17
C GLY A 300 -13.45 -8.87 -2.16
N LEU A 301 -13.78 -8.21 -3.27
CA LEU A 301 -14.96 -7.36 -3.41
C LEU A 301 -16.28 -8.05 -3.04
N ALA A 302 -16.48 -9.30 -3.49
CA ALA A 302 -17.72 -10.02 -3.23
C ALA A 302 -17.92 -10.27 -1.72
N VAL A 303 -16.88 -10.74 -1.04
CA VAL A 303 -16.90 -11.01 0.41
C VAL A 303 -17.02 -9.69 1.20
N ALA A 304 -16.31 -8.65 0.79
CA ALA A 304 -16.44 -7.34 1.43
C ALA A 304 -17.90 -6.85 1.40
N LYS A 305 -18.59 -6.98 0.28
CA LYS A 305 -20.03 -6.64 0.15
C LYS A 305 -20.93 -7.51 1.03
N GLU A 306 -20.70 -8.82 1.07
CA GLU A 306 -21.46 -9.76 1.92
C GLU A 306 -21.34 -9.41 3.40
N LYS A 307 -20.18 -8.88 3.81
CA LYS A 307 -19.89 -8.45 5.19
C LYS A 307 -20.28 -7.00 5.48
N GLY A 308 -20.94 -6.33 4.54
CA GLY A 308 -21.45 -4.97 4.72
C GLY A 308 -20.49 -3.85 4.34
N GLY A 309 -19.32 -4.19 3.79
CA GLY A 309 -18.39 -3.22 3.22
C GLY A 309 -19.00 -2.50 2.01
N THR A 310 -18.74 -1.21 1.87
CA THR A 310 -19.27 -0.38 0.79
C THR A 310 -18.20 -0.18 -0.27
N PRO A 311 -18.32 -0.80 -1.46
CA PRO A 311 -17.37 -0.59 -2.54
C PRO A 311 -17.48 0.82 -3.12
N LEU A 312 -16.43 1.27 -3.81
CA LEU A 312 -16.50 2.47 -4.62
C LEU A 312 -17.31 2.16 -5.88
N LEU A 313 -18.45 2.86 -6.04
CA LEU A 313 -19.26 2.83 -7.27
C LEU A 313 -18.84 3.98 -8.18
N LEU A 314 -18.44 3.66 -9.41
CA LEU A 314 -18.15 4.63 -10.48
C LEU A 314 -19.22 4.52 -11.56
N ALA A 315 -19.94 5.59 -11.82
CA ALA A 315 -20.87 5.66 -12.96
C ALA A 315 -20.10 5.54 -14.30
N GLY A 316 -20.82 5.27 -15.38
CA GLY A 316 -20.21 5.23 -16.71
C GLY A 316 -19.56 6.57 -17.08
N GLY A 317 -18.28 6.56 -17.43
CA GLY A 317 -17.49 7.76 -17.74
C GLY A 317 -17.05 8.59 -16.52
N GLU A 318 -17.42 8.20 -15.30
CA GLU A 318 -17.06 8.92 -14.08
C GLU A 318 -15.54 8.87 -13.81
N GLN A 319 -15.05 9.96 -13.23
CA GLN A 319 -13.70 10.06 -12.69
C GLN A 319 -13.76 10.29 -11.18
N ARG A 320 -12.87 9.63 -10.46
CA ARG A 320 -12.63 9.87 -9.04
C ARG A 320 -11.16 10.20 -8.84
N VAL A 321 -10.90 11.25 -8.05
CA VAL A 321 -9.53 11.70 -7.75
C VAL A 321 -9.26 11.51 -6.26
N VAL A 322 -8.06 11.06 -5.93
CA VAL A 322 -7.55 11.02 -4.57
C VAL A 322 -6.09 11.42 -4.55
N THR A 323 -5.65 12.03 -3.47
CA THR A 323 -4.23 12.27 -3.19
C THR A 323 -3.87 11.58 -1.89
N VAL A 324 -2.77 10.84 -1.91
CA VAL A 324 -2.13 10.29 -0.71
C VAL A 324 -0.75 10.90 -0.59
N GLY A 325 -0.46 11.49 0.56
CA GLY A 325 0.83 12.08 0.90
C GLY A 325 1.66 11.14 1.77
N LEU A 326 2.96 11.05 1.51
CA LEU A 326 3.95 10.47 2.42
C LEU A 326 5.05 11.49 2.67
N SER A 327 5.30 11.80 3.92
CA SER A 327 6.39 12.69 4.31
C SER A 327 7.23 12.09 5.43
N THR A 328 8.48 12.52 5.52
CA THR A 328 9.37 12.20 6.65
C THR A 328 9.67 13.43 7.47
N GLU A 329 9.69 13.27 8.78
CA GLU A 329 9.87 14.37 9.74
C GLU A 329 10.64 13.90 10.99
N ALA A 330 11.00 14.82 11.88
CA ALA A 330 11.43 14.48 13.24
C ALA A 330 10.22 13.96 14.05
N PRO A 331 10.44 13.13 15.09
CA PRO A 331 9.39 12.58 15.96
C PRO A 331 8.51 13.61 16.62
#